data_368e776218fd3635168265d95cd391fe
#
_entry.id   368e776218fd3635168265d95cd391fe
#
_cell.length_a   1.000
_cell.length_b   1.000
_cell.length_c   1.000
_cell.angle_alpha   90.00
_cell.angle_beta   90.00
_cell.angle_gamma   90.00
#
_symmetry.space_group_name_H-M   'P 1'
#
loop_
_entity.id
_entity.type
_entity.pdbx_description
1 polymer ?
#
loop_
_entity_poly.entity_id
_entity_poly.type
_entity_poly.pdbx_seq_one_letter_code
_entity_poly.pdbx_strand_id
1 'polypeptide(L)'
;MTTDDTSSKSDSGLMGSAKKEAEKSDESEADSADEEDKISDDMIGRYVSQGYENPSFGFAINLPDTYTLENRNNVALNDADIVESSNSEGTYDYLKSLISLGSAVVFSAEDGNTYIELNIQNAAVLDKTATWDEEKNIAENSVMTEEDAKKLMGEDAQVTEFQNNVEEITFLGEKHYAAQYTFKNYDVSYYGVTVFLVNEQDSQYMLAVNIIGVDLNVVDQADQFFSVYTE
;
A
#
# COMPACT_ATOMS: atom_id res chain seq x y z
N MET A 1 -50.97 39.75 -34.92
CA MET A 1 -51.51 40.75 -33.96
C MET A 1 -50.62 40.62 -32.75
N THR A 2 -49.64 41.43 -32.77
CA THR A 2 -49.49 42.64 -31.93
C THR A 2 -49.09 42.24 -30.52
N THR A 3 -47.92 42.52 -30.20
CA THR A 3 -47.14 43.68 -29.75
C THR A 3 -46.83 43.52 -28.29
N ASP A 4 -45.58 43.64 -28.04
CA ASP A 4 -44.83 44.67 -27.31
C ASP A 4 -44.82 44.44 -25.79
N ASP A 5 -43.87 44.77 -25.06
CA ASP A 5 -42.59 45.45 -25.12
C ASP A 5 -42.15 45.70 -23.68
N THR A 6 -40.90 46.01 -23.53
CA THR A 6 -40.27 46.82 -22.46
C THR A 6 -40.02 46.17 -21.10
N SER A 7 -38.74 45.98 -20.83
CA SER A 7 -37.76 46.98 -20.37
C SER A 7 -37.76 47.21 -18.85
N SER A 8 -36.71 46.94 -18.19
CA SER A 8 -35.70 47.83 -17.63
C SER A 8 -35.16 47.42 -16.25
N LYS A 9 -33.85 47.41 -16.20
CA LYS A 9 -32.96 48.01 -15.17
C LYS A 9 -33.29 47.72 -13.69
N SER A 10 -32.34 47.36 -12.87
CA SER A 10 -31.03 47.89 -12.48
C SER A 10 -30.52 47.03 -11.35
N ASP A 11 -29.31 46.65 -11.40
CA ASP A 11 -28.12 47.29 -10.82
C ASP A 11 -27.91 47.02 -9.32
N SER A 12 -26.68 46.69 -9.06
CA SER A 12 -25.89 46.83 -7.84
C SER A 12 -25.85 45.68 -6.81
N GLY A 13 -24.65 45.16 -6.68
CA GLY A 13 -24.16 44.79 -5.36
C GLY A 13 -23.58 43.40 -5.22
N LEU A 14 -22.49 43.10 -5.89
CA LEU A 14 -21.67 41.95 -5.51
C LEU A 14 -20.18 42.34 -5.46
N MET A 15 -19.80 42.87 -4.31
CA MET A 15 -18.39 42.90 -3.89
C MET A 15 -18.40 42.37 -2.46
N GLY A 16 -17.78 41.20 -2.27
CA GLY A 16 -17.47 40.71 -0.92
C GLY A 16 -17.65 39.22 -0.70
N SER A 17 -16.89 38.38 -1.40
CA SER A 17 -16.69 37.01 -0.94
C SER A 17 -15.59 36.26 -1.75
N ALA A 18 -14.47 36.91 -2.00
CA ALA A 18 -13.34 36.26 -2.70
C ALA A 18 -12.03 36.28 -1.88
N LYS A 19 -12.13 36.37 -0.55
CA LYS A 19 -10.94 36.51 0.30
C LYS A 19 -10.83 35.50 1.44
N LYS A 20 -11.67 34.44 1.42
CA LYS A 20 -11.69 33.45 2.49
C LYS A 20 -11.42 31.99 2.04
N GLU A 21 -11.27 31.76 0.73
CA GLU A 21 -10.93 30.43 0.20
C GLU A 21 -9.44 30.28 -0.16
N ALA A 22 -8.68 31.37 -0.26
CA ALA A 22 -7.25 31.31 -0.56
C ALA A 22 -6.36 31.08 0.68
N GLU A 23 -6.88 31.27 1.89
CA GLU A 23 -6.13 30.99 3.13
C GLU A 23 -6.25 29.54 3.63
N LYS A 24 -7.14 28.73 3.01
CA LYS A 24 -7.37 27.35 3.43
C LYS A 24 -6.63 26.34 2.57
N SER A 25 -6.08 26.74 1.43
CA SER A 25 -5.22 25.90 0.58
C SER A 25 -3.73 25.96 0.98
N ASP A 26 -3.31 27.07 1.58
CA ASP A 26 -1.90 27.21 2.03
C ASP A 26 -1.59 26.42 3.32
N GLU A 27 -2.58 26.17 4.20
CA GLU A 27 -2.37 25.36 5.39
C GLU A 27 -2.33 23.83 5.10
N SER A 28 -2.95 23.38 4.01
CA SER A 28 -2.92 21.96 3.66
C SER A 28 -1.65 21.56 2.89
N GLU A 29 -1.06 22.48 2.11
CA GLU A 29 0.19 22.23 1.40
C GLU A 29 1.43 22.31 2.31
N ALA A 30 1.42 23.19 3.32
CA ALA A 30 2.50 23.27 4.31
C ALA A 30 2.54 22.07 5.26
N ASP A 31 1.37 21.44 5.50
CA ASP A 31 1.23 20.32 6.41
C ASP A 31 1.59 18.99 5.73
N SER A 32 1.34 18.85 4.43
CA SER A 32 1.77 17.68 3.66
C SER A 32 3.29 17.67 3.43
N ALA A 33 3.91 18.82 3.20
CA ALA A 33 5.35 18.94 3.08
C ALA A 33 6.11 18.59 4.37
N ASP A 34 5.54 18.94 5.54
CA ASP A 34 6.11 18.58 6.85
C ASP A 34 6.02 17.06 7.15
N GLU A 35 5.08 16.35 6.56
CA GLU A 35 4.95 14.89 6.70
C GLU A 35 5.81 14.13 5.67
N GLU A 36 5.91 14.62 4.44
CA GLU A 36 6.80 14.04 3.43
C GLU A 36 8.27 14.05 3.89
N ASP A 37 8.70 15.10 4.60
CA ASP A 37 10.05 15.22 5.15
C ASP A 37 10.37 14.20 6.26
N LYS A 38 9.34 13.53 6.85
CA LYS A 38 9.54 12.48 7.86
C LYS A 38 9.73 11.10 7.24
N ILE A 39 9.28 10.89 6.01
CA ILE A 39 9.36 9.61 5.32
C ILE A 39 10.75 9.49 4.68
N SER A 40 11.61 8.66 5.28
CA SER A 40 12.96 8.42 4.76
C SER A 40 12.95 7.45 3.57
N ASP A 41 13.99 7.50 2.75
CA ASP A 41 14.22 6.51 1.70
C ASP A 41 14.39 5.10 2.28
N ASP A 42 14.99 4.98 3.48
CA ASP A 42 15.13 3.70 4.20
C ASP A 42 13.78 3.11 4.61
N MET A 43 12.77 3.95 4.92
CA MET A 43 11.41 3.49 5.19
C MET A 43 10.77 2.92 3.92
N ILE A 44 10.96 3.58 2.78
CA ILE A 44 10.46 3.10 1.48
C ILE A 44 11.23 1.86 1.05
N GLY A 45 12.50 1.72 1.45
CA GLY A 45 13.39 0.64 1.06
C GLY A 45 13.80 0.70 -0.42
N ARG A 46 14.63 -0.23 -0.85
CA ARG A 46 15.23 -0.23 -2.19
C ARG A 46 15.11 -1.57 -2.90
N TYR A 47 14.94 -1.52 -4.20
CA TYR A 47 15.06 -2.69 -5.05
C TYR A 47 16.52 -3.11 -5.18
N VAL A 48 16.78 -4.41 -5.15
CA VAL A 48 18.07 -5.03 -5.48
C VAL A 48 17.86 -6.04 -6.61
N SER A 49 18.93 -6.57 -7.19
CA SER A 49 18.87 -7.33 -8.45
C SER A 49 17.85 -8.48 -8.49
N GLN A 50 17.55 -9.09 -7.34
CA GLN A 50 16.57 -10.19 -7.21
C GLN A 50 15.74 -10.05 -5.94
N GLY A 51 15.36 -8.82 -5.60
CA GLY A 51 14.54 -8.64 -4.42
C GLY A 51 14.49 -7.19 -3.93
N TYR A 52 14.50 -7.05 -2.61
CA TYR A 52 14.25 -5.79 -1.96
C TYR A 52 14.89 -5.75 -0.57
N GLU A 53 15.31 -4.56 -0.13
CA GLU A 53 15.83 -4.32 1.20
C GLU A 53 15.08 -3.19 1.87
N ASN A 54 14.71 -3.36 3.13
CA ASN A 54 14.06 -2.33 3.92
C ASN A 54 14.74 -2.18 5.29
N PRO A 55 15.66 -1.21 5.44
CA PRO A 55 16.36 -0.98 6.70
C PRO A 55 15.43 -0.56 7.85
N SER A 56 14.41 0.26 7.58
CA SER A 56 13.52 0.79 8.64
C SER A 56 12.58 -0.25 9.23
N PHE A 57 12.22 -1.29 8.47
CA PHE A 57 11.45 -2.44 8.95
C PHE A 57 12.31 -3.68 9.18
N GLY A 58 13.63 -3.56 9.01
CA GLY A 58 14.62 -4.53 9.45
C GLY A 58 14.69 -5.83 8.64
N PHE A 59 14.27 -5.86 7.37
CA PHE A 59 14.28 -7.08 6.57
C PHE A 59 14.79 -6.89 5.13
N ALA A 60 15.11 -8.02 4.51
CA ALA A 60 15.42 -8.13 3.09
C ALA A 60 14.64 -9.27 2.45
N ILE A 61 14.31 -9.12 1.15
CA ILE A 61 13.72 -10.16 0.31
C ILE A 61 14.75 -10.60 -0.71
N ASN A 62 14.90 -11.92 -0.88
CA ASN A 62 15.72 -12.51 -1.92
C ASN A 62 14.90 -13.58 -2.66
N LEU A 63 14.52 -13.27 -3.89
CA LEU A 63 13.63 -14.10 -4.69
C LEU A 63 14.42 -15.00 -5.65
N PRO A 64 13.90 -16.21 -5.97
CA PRO A 64 14.39 -17.01 -7.07
C PRO A 64 14.31 -16.29 -8.42
N ASP A 65 15.16 -16.68 -9.39
CA ASP A 65 15.16 -16.13 -10.76
C ASP A 65 13.83 -16.35 -11.53
N THR A 66 12.90 -17.14 -10.98
CA THR A 66 11.57 -17.36 -11.55
C THR A 66 10.63 -16.19 -11.30
N TYR A 67 10.96 -15.33 -10.33
CA TYR A 67 10.14 -14.15 -10.02
C TYR A 67 10.50 -13.00 -10.94
N THR A 68 9.48 -12.31 -11.38
CA THR A 68 9.57 -11.03 -12.09
C THR A 68 9.27 -9.90 -11.10
N LEU A 69 10.19 -8.93 -11.01
CA LEU A 69 9.96 -7.72 -10.24
C LEU A 69 9.03 -6.79 -11.00
N GLU A 70 8.06 -6.20 -10.31
CA GLU A 70 7.20 -5.17 -10.88
C GLU A 70 7.78 -3.78 -10.61
N ASN A 71 7.67 -2.91 -11.60
CA ASN A 71 8.12 -1.54 -11.46
C ASN A 71 7.13 -0.71 -10.63
N ARG A 72 7.62 0.02 -9.64
CA ARG A 72 6.86 0.97 -8.81
C ARG A 72 6.08 2.02 -9.61
N ASN A 73 6.45 2.28 -10.85
CA ASN A 73 5.84 3.29 -11.74
C ASN A 73 4.93 2.68 -12.81
N ASN A 74 4.66 1.39 -12.80
CA ASN A 74 3.87 0.68 -13.82
C ASN A 74 4.33 0.90 -15.27
N VAL A 75 5.63 1.07 -15.49
CA VAL A 75 6.23 1.21 -16.83
C VAL A 75 6.85 -0.14 -17.21
N ALA A 76 6.52 -0.68 -18.37
CA ALA A 76 7.10 -1.91 -18.87
C ALA A 76 8.61 -1.72 -19.16
N LEU A 77 9.46 -2.26 -18.32
CA LEU A 77 10.92 -2.18 -18.39
C LEU A 77 11.51 -3.60 -18.32
N ASN A 78 12.78 -3.74 -18.69
CA ASN A 78 13.52 -4.98 -18.40
C ASN A 78 14.02 -4.95 -16.94
N ASP A 79 14.39 -6.10 -16.38
CA ASP A 79 14.69 -6.23 -14.94
C ASP A 79 15.78 -5.28 -14.42
N ALA A 80 16.82 -5.01 -15.22
CA ALA A 80 17.88 -4.07 -14.83
C ALA A 80 17.36 -2.62 -14.74
N ASP A 81 16.53 -2.23 -15.70
CA ASP A 81 15.91 -0.90 -15.75
C ASP A 81 14.84 -0.74 -14.64
N ILE A 82 14.20 -1.84 -14.22
CA ILE A 82 13.26 -1.84 -13.10
C ILE A 82 13.96 -1.42 -11.81
N VAL A 83 15.12 -2.00 -11.49
CA VAL A 83 15.88 -1.67 -10.28
C VAL A 83 16.32 -0.20 -10.30
N GLU A 84 16.87 0.29 -11.41
CA GLU A 84 17.32 1.67 -11.54
C GLU A 84 16.15 2.65 -11.43
N SER A 85 15.06 2.41 -12.15
CA SER A 85 13.87 3.25 -12.15
C SER A 85 13.18 3.28 -10.77
N SER A 86 13.05 2.12 -10.13
CA SER A 86 12.40 1.99 -8.82
C SER A 86 13.18 2.66 -7.70
N ASN A 87 14.50 2.81 -7.84
CA ASN A 87 15.38 3.47 -6.88
C ASN A 87 15.72 4.91 -7.29
N SER A 88 15.05 5.50 -8.28
CA SER A 88 15.29 6.88 -8.68
C SER A 88 14.72 7.88 -7.65
N GLU A 89 15.37 9.04 -7.50
CA GLU A 89 14.91 10.13 -6.62
C GLU A 89 13.44 10.49 -6.91
N GLY A 90 13.06 10.64 -8.18
CA GLY A 90 11.68 10.95 -8.54
C GLY A 90 10.66 9.87 -8.15
N THR A 91 11.08 8.60 -8.09
CA THR A 91 10.23 7.51 -7.57
C THR A 91 10.08 7.61 -6.06
N TYR A 92 11.15 7.87 -5.32
CA TYR A 92 11.07 8.08 -3.88
C TYR A 92 10.17 9.27 -3.52
N ASP A 93 10.33 10.42 -4.18
CA ASP A 93 9.47 11.59 -3.96
C ASP A 93 7.99 11.28 -4.22
N TYR A 94 7.71 10.56 -5.30
CA TYR A 94 6.34 10.12 -5.61
C TYR A 94 5.77 9.20 -4.52
N LEU A 95 6.55 8.21 -4.05
CA LEU A 95 6.10 7.30 -2.99
C LEU A 95 5.93 8.01 -1.65
N LYS A 96 6.80 8.95 -1.29
CA LYS A 96 6.63 9.80 -0.09
C LYS A 96 5.31 10.57 -0.15
N SER A 97 5.00 11.17 -1.30
CA SER A 97 3.71 11.84 -1.49
C SER A 97 2.52 10.90 -1.31
N LEU A 98 2.57 9.67 -1.85
CA LEU A 98 1.49 8.71 -1.68
C LEU A 98 1.34 8.24 -0.21
N ILE A 99 2.44 7.97 0.48
CA ILE A 99 2.43 7.56 1.89
C ILE A 99 1.89 8.71 2.76
N SER A 100 2.25 9.95 2.48
CA SER A 100 1.71 11.12 3.20
C SER A 100 0.20 11.30 2.98
N LEU A 101 -0.34 10.79 1.86
CA LEU A 101 -1.77 10.76 1.56
C LEU A 101 -2.50 9.51 2.06
N GLY A 102 -1.79 8.53 2.61
CA GLY A 102 -2.37 7.34 3.23
C GLY A 102 -1.58 6.06 3.05
N SER A 103 -1.21 5.68 1.84
CA SER A 103 -0.46 4.45 1.60
C SER A 103 0.20 4.41 0.24
N ALA A 104 1.26 3.60 0.15
CA ALA A 104 1.88 3.27 -1.14
C ALA A 104 2.35 1.81 -1.17
N VAL A 105 2.21 1.16 -2.32
CA VAL A 105 2.91 -0.09 -2.64
C VAL A 105 4.36 0.25 -2.91
N VAL A 106 5.27 -0.32 -2.13
CA VAL A 106 6.70 -0.04 -2.21
C VAL A 106 7.50 -1.16 -2.87
N PHE A 107 6.92 -2.35 -2.98
CA PHE A 107 7.49 -3.50 -3.66
C PHE A 107 6.41 -4.45 -4.13
N SER A 108 6.58 -5.03 -5.31
CA SER A 108 5.80 -6.18 -5.78
C SER A 108 6.60 -7.07 -6.71
N ALA A 109 6.28 -8.35 -6.68
CA ALA A 109 6.91 -9.38 -7.53
C ALA A 109 5.96 -10.58 -7.71
N GLU A 110 6.09 -11.29 -8.85
CA GLU A 110 5.29 -12.47 -9.14
C GLU A 110 6.09 -13.55 -9.89
N ASP A 111 5.67 -14.81 -9.77
CA ASP A 111 6.17 -15.93 -10.59
C ASP A 111 5.06 -16.66 -11.38
N GLY A 112 3.88 -16.06 -11.47
CA GLY A 112 2.69 -16.63 -12.07
C GLY A 112 1.88 -17.57 -11.16
N ASN A 113 2.45 -18.04 -10.05
CA ASN A 113 1.77 -18.84 -9.03
C ASN A 113 1.65 -18.12 -7.70
N THR A 114 2.59 -17.21 -7.42
CA THR A 114 2.65 -16.44 -6.18
C THR A 114 2.88 -14.97 -6.51
N TYR A 115 2.16 -14.10 -5.81
CA TYR A 115 2.30 -12.66 -5.84
C TYR A 115 2.68 -12.16 -4.46
N ILE A 116 3.70 -11.32 -4.39
CA ILE A 116 4.18 -10.66 -3.16
C ILE A 116 4.02 -9.16 -3.33
N GLU A 117 3.43 -8.52 -2.34
CA GLU A 117 3.26 -7.07 -2.32
C GLU A 117 3.59 -6.51 -0.94
N LEU A 118 4.31 -5.41 -0.89
CA LEU A 118 4.59 -4.63 0.30
C LEU A 118 3.90 -3.27 0.20
N ASN A 119 3.09 -2.94 1.20
CA ASN A 119 2.33 -1.70 1.26
C ASN A 119 2.61 -0.97 2.57
N ILE A 120 3.16 0.25 2.50
CA ILE A 120 3.32 1.12 3.66
C ILE A 120 2.05 1.94 3.85
N GLN A 121 1.56 2.00 5.08
CA GLN A 121 0.37 2.74 5.47
C GLN A 121 0.70 3.76 6.56
N ASN A 122 0.08 4.93 6.47
CA ASN A 122 0.25 6.05 7.39
C ASN A 122 -1.05 6.30 8.16
N ALA A 123 -1.04 6.07 9.47
CA ALA A 123 -2.18 6.31 10.36
C ALA A 123 -2.52 7.80 10.50
N ALA A 124 -1.54 8.70 10.38
CA ALA A 124 -1.69 10.14 10.58
C ALA A 124 -2.67 10.82 9.59
N VAL A 125 -2.99 10.14 8.49
CA VAL A 125 -4.00 10.63 7.53
C VAL A 125 -5.41 10.69 8.13
N LEU A 126 -5.71 9.82 9.09
CA LEU A 126 -7.00 9.80 9.79
C LEU A 126 -7.05 10.84 10.92
N ASP A 127 -5.96 10.96 11.64
CA ASP A 127 -5.71 11.94 12.72
C ASP A 127 -4.20 12.10 12.85
N LYS A 128 -3.68 13.33 12.87
CA LYS A 128 -2.23 13.63 12.95
C LYS A 128 -1.51 13.02 14.15
N THR A 129 -2.25 12.60 15.16
CA THR A 129 -1.73 11.93 16.35
C THR A 129 -2.00 10.42 16.34
N ALA A 130 -2.64 9.91 15.29
CA ALA A 130 -2.94 8.50 15.18
C ALA A 130 -1.67 7.67 15.00
N THR A 131 -1.64 6.54 15.68
CA THR A 131 -0.60 5.52 15.56
C THR A 131 -1.27 4.18 15.32
N TRP A 132 -0.54 3.25 14.74
CA TRP A 132 -1.02 1.89 14.60
C TRP A 132 -1.09 1.23 15.98
N ASP A 133 -2.13 0.44 16.17
CA ASP A 133 -2.39 -0.35 17.38
C ASP A 133 -1.52 -1.62 17.40
N GLU A 134 -1.77 -2.52 18.34
CA GLU A 134 -1.13 -3.82 18.38
C GLU A 134 -1.45 -4.63 17.11
N GLU A 135 -0.47 -5.36 16.58
CA GLU A 135 -0.57 -6.16 15.35
C GLU A 135 -1.80 -7.06 15.31
N LYS A 136 -2.17 -7.63 16.47
CA LYS A 136 -3.37 -8.46 16.59
C LYS A 136 -4.65 -7.72 16.21
N ASN A 137 -4.82 -6.51 16.74
CA ASN A 137 -5.99 -5.68 16.45
C ASN A 137 -6.01 -5.27 14.98
N ILE A 138 -4.84 -4.96 14.42
CA ILE A 138 -4.69 -4.66 13.00
C ILE A 138 -5.11 -5.87 12.16
N ALA A 139 -4.58 -7.04 12.46
CA ALA A 139 -4.89 -8.27 11.74
C ALA A 139 -6.39 -8.61 11.81
N GLU A 140 -7.01 -8.51 13.00
CA GLU A 140 -8.44 -8.77 13.19
C GLU A 140 -9.34 -7.80 12.41
N ASN A 141 -8.92 -6.54 12.22
CA ASN A 141 -9.66 -5.53 11.47
C ASN A 141 -9.35 -5.52 9.96
N SER A 142 -8.29 -6.22 9.54
CA SER A 142 -7.81 -6.24 8.14
C SER A 142 -8.05 -7.58 7.45
N VAL A 143 -8.85 -8.47 8.03
CA VAL A 143 -9.19 -9.76 7.43
C VAL A 143 -9.91 -9.55 6.09
N MET A 144 -9.42 -10.19 5.05
CA MET A 144 -10.08 -10.21 3.75
C MET A 144 -11.51 -10.78 3.87
N THR A 145 -12.45 -10.17 3.19
CA THR A 145 -13.82 -10.66 3.07
C THR A 145 -14.02 -11.39 1.74
N GLU A 146 -15.09 -12.17 1.61
CA GLU A 146 -15.46 -12.82 0.34
C GLU A 146 -15.69 -11.77 -0.78
N GLU A 147 -16.18 -10.58 -0.43
CA GLU A 147 -16.36 -9.49 -1.40
C GLU A 147 -15.02 -8.94 -1.89
N ASP A 148 -14.02 -8.82 -1.00
CA ASP A 148 -12.68 -8.39 -1.37
C ASP A 148 -11.99 -9.45 -2.24
N ALA A 149 -12.15 -10.73 -1.95
CA ALA A 149 -11.67 -11.81 -2.79
C ALA A 149 -12.30 -11.76 -4.21
N LYS A 150 -13.59 -11.45 -4.33
CA LYS A 150 -14.25 -11.25 -5.63
C LYS A 150 -13.70 -10.04 -6.38
N LYS A 151 -13.46 -8.93 -5.68
CA LYS A 151 -12.85 -7.73 -6.30
C LYS A 151 -11.42 -8.02 -6.78
N LEU A 152 -10.64 -8.75 -5.99
CA LEU A 152 -9.27 -9.15 -6.34
C LEU A 152 -9.23 -9.99 -7.62
N MET A 153 -10.15 -10.95 -7.76
CA MET A 153 -10.20 -11.86 -8.92
C MET A 153 -10.89 -11.25 -10.16
N GLY A 154 -11.56 -10.11 -10.02
CA GLY A 154 -12.25 -9.41 -11.10
C GLY A 154 -13.76 -9.72 -11.18
N GLU A 155 -14.44 -8.99 -12.08
CA GLU A 155 -15.92 -8.99 -12.15
C GLU A 155 -16.54 -10.35 -12.49
N ASP A 156 -15.83 -11.20 -13.21
CA ASP A 156 -16.30 -12.55 -13.61
C ASP A 156 -15.91 -13.64 -12.60
N ALA A 157 -15.36 -13.29 -11.43
CA ALA A 157 -14.88 -14.24 -10.44
C ALA A 157 -16.01 -15.09 -9.85
N GLN A 158 -15.75 -16.38 -9.71
CA GLN A 158 -16.63 -17.33 -9.02
C GLN A 158 -15.98 -17.79 -7.71
N VAL A 159 -15.90 -16.86 -6.75
CA VAL A 159 -15.34 -17.16 -5.43
C VAL A 159 -16.27 -18.08 -4.66
N THR A 160 -15.74 -19.21 -4.22
CA THR A 160 -16.41 -20.24 -3.40
C THR A 160 -15.46 -20.74 -2.31
N GLU A 161 -15.99 -21.48 -1.34
CA GLU A 161 -15.23 -22.08 -0.23
C GLU A 161 -14.35 -21.06 0.51
N PHE A 162 -14.82 -19.82 0.61
CA PHE A 162 -14.07 -18.74 1.27
C PHE A 162 -13.95 -18.99 2.77
N GLN A 163 -12.73 -18.87 3.30
CA GLN A 163 -12.41 -18.92 4.73
C GLN A 163 -11.36 -17.86 5.04
N ASN A 164 -11.43 -17.30 6.24
CA ASN A 164 -10.41 -16.43 6.78
C ASN A 164 -10.20 -16.70 8.27
N ASN A 165 -9.02 -16.38 8.77
CA ASN A 165 -8.69 -16.43 10.19
C ASN A 165 -7.54 -15.45 10.49
N VAL A 166 -7.35 -15.18 11.79
CA VAL A 166 -6.16 -14.50 12.31
C VAL A 166 -5.41 -15.48 13.18
N GLU A 167 -4.14 -15.63 12.91
CA GLU A 167 -3.26 -16.56 13.60
C GLU A 167 -1.93 -15.93 13.96
N GLU A 168 -1.31 -16.40 15.06
CA GLU A 168 0.08 -16.08 15.36
C GLU A 168 1.00 -16.98 14.52
N ILE A 169 1.84 -16.38 13.70
CA ILE A 169 2.84 -17.09 12.88
C ILE A 169 4.26 -16.67 13.29
N THR A 170 5.25 -17.44 12.88
CA THR A 170 6.65 -17.01 12.94
C THR A 170 7.00 -16.33 11.62
N PHE A 171 7.52 -15.10 11.69
CA PHE A 171 8.01 -14.35 10.54
C PHE A 171 9.28 -13.61 10.96
N LEU A 172 10.34 -13.69 10.15
CA LEU A 172 11.67 -13.13 10.47
C LEU A 172 12.27 -13.64 11.81
N GLY A 173 11.84 -14.82 12.26
CA GLY A 173 12.28 -15.42 13.52
C GLY A 173 11.52 -14.93 14.77
N GLU A 174 10.58 -14.01 14.60
CA GLU A 174 9.74 -13.47 15.66
C GLU A 174 8.26 -13.87 15.46
N LYS A 175 7.43 -13.64 16.49
CA LYS A 175 6.01 -13.94 16.44
C LYS A 175 5.21 -12.73 16.06
N HIS A 176 4.42 -12.87 15.00
CA HIS A 176 3.54 -11.83 14.48
C HIS A 176 2.12 -12.36 14.30
N TYR A 177 1.13 -11.49 14.43
CA TYR A 177 -0.23 -11.82 14.03
C TYR A 177 -0.42 -11.59 12.53
N ALA A 178 -0.99 -12.58 11.86
CA ALA A 178 -1.26 -12.52 10.43
C ALA A 178 -2.74 -12.77 10.12
N ALA A 179 -3.29 -12.02 9.19
CA ALA A 179 -4.57 -12.32 8.58
C ALA A 179 -4.35 -13.35 7.45
N GLN A 180 -5.01 -14.48 7.53
CA GLN A 180 -4.94 -15.54 6.52
C GLN A 180 -6.28 -15.73 5.85
N TYR A 181 -6.27 -16.16 4.60
CA TYR A 181 -7.49 -16.52 3.88
C TYR A 181 -7.25 -17.61 2.85
N THR A 182 -8.32 -18.33 2.54
CA THR A 182 -8.37 -19.30 1.45
C THR A 182 -9.68 -19.16 0.70
N PHE A 183 -9.66 -19.38 -0.60
CA PHE A 183 -10.86 -19.47 -1.42
C PHE A 183 -10.60 -20.24 -2.70
N LYS A 184 -11.66 -20.62 -3.40
CA LYS A 184 -11.57 -21.10 -4.79
C LYS A 184 -12.13 -20.05 -5.73
N ASN A 185 -11.44 -19.86 -6.86
CA ASN A 185 -11.98 -19.17 -8.02
C ASN A 185 -12.03 -20.19 -9.16
N TYR A 186 -13.24 -20.58 -9.58
CA TYR A 186 -13.49 -21.79 -10.36
C TYR A 186 -12.90 -23.03 -9.66
N ASP A 187 -11.99 -23.76 -10.34
CA ASP A 187 -11.35 -24.97 -9.80
C ASP A 187 -9.96 -24.69 -9.16
N VAL A 188 -9.52 -23.44 -9.15
CA VAL A 188 -8.20 -23.05 -8.60
C VAL A 188 -8.35 -22.60 -7.15
N SER A 189 -7.58 -23.21 -6.25
CA SER A 189 -7.50 -22.78 -4.85
C SER A 189 -6.45 -21.70 -4.67
N TYR A 190 -6.83 -20.65 -3.96
CA TYR A 190 -5.97 -19.53 -3.58
C TYR A 190 -5.77 -19.49 -2.08
N TYR A 191 -4.57 -19.14 -1.68
CA TYR A 191 -4.15 -19.01 -0.29
C TYR A 191 -3.48 -17.64 -0.14
N GLY A 192 -3.75 -16.96 0.94
CA GLY A 192 -3.11 -15.67 1.20
C GLY A 192 -2.78 -15.48 2.67
N VAL A 193 -1.73 -14.72 2.91
CA VAL A 193 -1.30 -14.27 4.23
C VAL A 193 -0.93 -12.80 4.16
N THR A 194 -1.36 -12.02 5.15
CA THR A 194 -0.90 -10.64 5.36
C THR A 194 -0.30 -10.54 6.75
N VAL A 195 0.98 -10.20 6.82
CA VAL A 195 1.70 -9.89 8.06
C VAL A 195 1.78 -8.38 8.21
N PHE A 196 1.59 -7.87 9.42
CA PHE A 196 1.61 -6.45 9.72
C PHE A 196 2.82 -6.12 10.61
N LEU A 197 3.69 -5.25 10.14
CA LEU A 197 4.88 -4.79 10.86
C LEU A 197 4.70 -3.31 11.19
N VAL A 198 4.50 -2.99 12.46
CA VAL A 198 4.47 -1.59 12.91
C VAL A 198 5.91 -1.10 13.03
N ASN A 199 6.19 0.10 12.50
CA ASN A 199 7.54 0.64 12.58
C ASN A 199 7.90 0.99 14.04
N GLU A 200 8.98 0.43 14.56
CA GLU A 200 9.41 0.60 15.96
C GLU A 200 9.87 2.04 16.28
N GLN A 201 10.35 2.77 15.27
CA GLN A 201 10.87 4.14 15.46
C GLN A 201 9.76 5.17 15.33
N ASP A 202 8.74 4.90 14.49
CA ASP A 202 7.59 5.76 14.29
C ASP A 202 6.33 4.93 14.03
N SER A 203 5.56 4.70 15.09
CA SER A 203 4.32 3.90 15.05
C SER A 203 3.17 4.54 14.23
N GLN A 204 3.39 5.69 13.61
CA GLN A 204 2.47 6.21 12.59
C GLN A 204 2.52 5.37 11.30
N TYR A 205 3.64 4.67 11.07
CA TYR A 205 3.84 3.87 9.86
C TYR A 205 3.78 2.37 10.14
N MET A 206 3.13 1.65 9.25
CA MET A 206 3.02 0.21 9.25
C MET A 206 3.29 -0.32 7.85
N LEU A 207 3.95 -1.46 7.77
CA LEU A 207 4.13 -2.22 6.54
C LEU A 207 3.21 -3.44 6.56
N ALA A 208 2.35 -3.59 5.55
CA ALA A 208 1.63 -4.81 5.27
C ALA A 208 2.41 -5.66 4.25
N VAL A 209 2.76 -6.88 4.63
CA VAL A 209 3.39 -7.88 3.77
C VAL A 209 2.31 -8.84 3.29
N ASN A 210 1.93 -8.72 2.03
CA ASN A 210 0.91 -9.56 1.40
C ASN A 210 1.57 -10.64 0.54
N ILE A 211 1.21 -11.89 0.75
CA ILE A 211 1.61 -13.02 -0.09
C ILE A 211 0.37 -13.79 -0.48
N ILE A 212 0.15 -13.94 -1.78
CA ILE A 212 -0.99 -14.67 -2.36
C ILE A 212 -0.45 -15.72 -3.32
N GLY A 213 -0.96 -16.93 -3.26
CA GLY A 213 -0.53 -17.98 -4.19
C GLY A 213 -1.55 -19.09 -4.35
N VAL A 214 -1.26 -19.99 -5.26
CA VAL A 214 -2.02 -21.22 -5.51
C VAL A 214 -1.43 -22.43 -4.76
N ASP A 215 -0.43 -22.21 -3.94
CA ASP A 215 0.22 -23.21 -3.09
C ASP A 215 -0.18 -23.01 -1.62
N LEU A 216 -0.41 -24.09 -0.89
CA LEU A 216 -0.70 -24.08 0.56
C LEU A 216 0.41 -23.48 1.41
N ASN A 217 1.64 -23.42 0.89
CA ASN A 217 2.82 -23.01 1.64
C ASN A 217 3.14 -21.50 1.55
N VAL A 218 2.15 -20.64 1.31
CA VAL A 218 2.40 -19.18 1.23
C VAL A 218 3.02 -18.61 2.52
N VAL A 219 2.71 -19.17 3.68
CA VAL A 219 3.34 -18.80 4.96
C VAL A 219 4.78 -19.28 5.03
N ASP A 220 5.03 -20.53 4.62
CA ASP A 220 6.39 -21.10 4.58
C ASP A 220 7.27 -20.37 3.54
N GLN A 221 6.67 -19.89 2.45
CA GLN A 221 7.37 -19.09 1.44
C GLN A 221 7.84 -17.75 2.02
N ALA A 222 7.09 -17.11 2.90
CA ALA A 222 7.53 -15.92 3.60
C ALA A 222 8.86 -16.16 4.33
N ASP A 223 8.98 -17.22 5.10
CA ASP A 223 10.22 -17.60 5.78
C ASP A 223 11.39 -17.96 4.83
N GLN A 224 11.09 -18.37 3.60
CA GLN A 224 12.12 -18.70 2.60
C GLN A 224 12.70 -17.48 1.89
N PHE A 225 11.87 -16.47 1.62
CA PHE A 225 12.28 -15.30 0.83
C PHE A 225 12.69 -14.11 1.70
N PHE A 226 12.18 -14.05 2.92
CA PHE A 226 12.44 -12.97 3.84
C PHE A 226 13.56 -13.33 4.81
N SER A 227 14.43 -12.37 5.09
CA SER A 227 15.50 -12.49 6.07
C SER A 227 15.66 -11.18 6.83
N VAL A 228 16.24 -11.24 8.04
CA VAL A 228 16.57 -10.02 8.80
C VAL A 228 17.61 -9.24 8.01
N TYR A 229 17.38 -7.93 7.87
CA TYR A 229 18.35 -7.02 7.22
C TYR A 229 19.63 -6.93 8.06
N THR A 230 20.75 -7.04 7.41
CA THR A 230 22.09 -6.86 8.02
C THR A 230 22.88 -5.88 7.16
N GLU A 231 23.35 -4.78 7.77
CA GLU A 231 24.24 -3.81 7.12
C GLU A 231 25.55 -4.42 6.58
#